data_dab37f73ccca00495fc71cb732eb293e
#
_entry.id   dab37f73ccca00495fc71cb732eb293e
#
_cell.length_a   1.000
_cell.length_b   1.000
_cell.length_c   1.000
_cell.angle_alpha   90.00
_cell.angle_beta   90.00
_cell.angle_gamma   90.00
#
_symmetry.space_group_name_H-M   'P 1'
#
loop_
_entity.id
_entity.type
_entity.pdbx_description
1 polymer ?
#
loop_
_entity_poly.entity_id
_entity_poly.type
_entity_poly.pdbx_seq_one_letter_code
_entity_poly.pdbx_strand_id
1 'polypeptide(L)'
;SHRQTPVKQVVGSIREGLSNFFQIPDGYEVVLGNGGASAFWDIACASLITRKAAFGTYGSFSAKFAKSAQSAPFLEDPEIFAGKPGTYRLPELTEYVDAYCWAHNETSTGVAAPVKRVEGSKEQGALTLIDATSGAGALNVDISQTDAYYISPQKAFGSDGGLWIAVLSPAAIDRAYGIAKSVSLPGARRWIPPFLSLTSAIENSRKDQTLNTPAVATLVMLENQVRWLNDNGGLAWATARCARSASLLYQWAERSDYAQPFVSDENARSNAVVTIDLDESINASQVVAALRENGIVDTNGYRKLGRNQLRIGVFPSVEPSDVEALTKCVDYVVEHL
;
A
#
# COMPACT_ATOMS: atom_id res chain seq x y z
N SER A 1 -27.23 12.76 -4.79
CA SER A 1 -25.99 13.23 -5.46
C SER A 1 -24.83 13.17 -4.47
N HIS A 2 -23.64 12.81 -4.95
CA HIS A 2 -22.43 12.75 -4.13
C HIS A 2 -21.94 14.13 -3.62
N ARG A 3 -22.55 15.20 -4.10
CA ARG A 3 -22.31 16.59 -3.63
C ARG A 3 -23.30 17.05 -2.55
N GLN A 4 -24.23 16.19 -2.16
CA GLN A 4 -25.18 16.48 -1.08
C GLN A 4 -24.59 16.16 0.30
N THR A 5 -25.14 16.78 1.33
CA THR A 5 -24.67 16.70 2.71
C THR A 5 -24.41 15.27 3.20
N PRO A 6 -25.28 14.25 2.99
CA PRO A 6 -25.01 12.93 3.52
C PRO A 6 -23.71 12.29 3.00
N VAL A 7 -23.40 12.46 1.70
CA VAL A 7 -22.17 11.89 1.13
C VAL A 7 -20.94 12.70 1.52
N LYS A 8 -21.07 14.03 1.61
CA LYS A 8 -20.00 14.88 2.15
C LYS A 8 -19.66 14.52 3.59
N GLN A 9 -20.66 14.25 4.42
CA GLN A 9 -20.43 13.81 5.80
C GLN A 9 -19.63 12.52 5.86
N VAL A 10 -19.95 11.53 5.02
CA VAL A 10 -19.17 10.29 4.92
C VAL A 10 -17.72 10.56 4.53
N VAL A 11 -17.50 11.40 3.52
CA VAL A 11 -16.11 11.75 3.09
C VAL A 11 -15.38 12.51 4.20
N GLY A 12 -16.02 13.47 4.85
CA GLY A 12 -15.47 14.19 6.00
C GLY A 12 -15.08 13.25 7.14
N SER A 13 -15.99 12.33 7.53
CA SER A 13 -15.74 11.30 8.56
C SER A 13 -14.56 10.39 8.20
N ILE A 14 -14.43 10.00 6.92
CA ILE A 14 -13.27 9.21 6.45
C ILE A 14 -11.97 10.00 6.64
N ARG A 15 -11.94 11.26 6.19
CA ARG A 15 -10.75 12.12 6.28
C ARG A 15 -10.33 12.35 7.73
N GLU A 16 -11.25 12.71 8.59
CA GLU A 16 -11.03 12.87 10.03
C GLU A 16 -10.60 11.55 10.68
N GLY A 17 -11.33 10.47 10.41
CA GLY A 17 -11.04 9.15 10.96
C GLY A 17 -9.66 8.63 10.57
N LEU A 18 -9.21 8.83 9.33
CA LEU A 18 -7.85 8.48 8.89
C LEU A 18 -6.79 9.42 9.49
N SER A 19 -7.11 10.71 9.68
CA SER A 19 -6.22 11.64 10.37
C SER A 19 -5.95 11.18 11.80
N ASN A 20 -6.98 10.77 12.52
CA ASN A 20 -6.87 10.22 13.87
C ASN A 20 -6.15 8.87 13.87
N PHE A 21 -6.49 7.97 12.93
CA PHE A 21 -5.90 6.64 12.83
C PHE A 21 -4.37 6.68 12.63
N PHE A 22 -3.91 7.53 11.74
CA PHE A 22 -2.48 7.69 11.45
C PHE A 22 -1.78 8.74 12.30
N GLN A 23 -2.51 9.47 13.16
CA GLN A 23 -1.99 10.58 13.97
C GLN A 23 -1.18 11.55 13.11
N ILE A 24 -1.79 12.00 12.00
CA ILE A 24 -1.09 12.80 11.00
C ILE A 24 -0.60 14.13 11.58
N PRO A 25 0.62 14.58 11.24
CA PRO A 25 1.16 15.84 11.71
C PRO A 25 0.36 17.06 11.21
N ASP A 26 0.49 18.18 11.92
CA ASP A 26 -0.11 19.45 11.51
C ASP A 26 0.31 19.83 10.07
N GLY A 27 -0.64 20.32 9.31
CA GLY A 27 -0.46 20.73 7.92
C GLY A 27 -0.52 19.61 6.88
N TYR A 28 -0.52 18.33 7.32
CA TYR A 28 -0.80 17.23 6.41
C TYR A 28 -2.30 17.13 6.10
N GLU A 29 -2.63 16.66 4.90
CA GLU A 29 -4.02 16.50 4.48
C GLU A 29 -4.31 15.09 3.96
N VAL A 30 -5.49 14.57 4.32
CA VAL A 30 -6.04 13.36 3.70
C VAL A 30 -6.78 13.77 2.42
N VAL A 31 -6.32 13.26 1.29
CA VAL A 31 -6.84 13.52 -0.05
C VAL A 31 -7.30 12.21 -0.67
N LEU A 32 -8.43 12.22 -1.35
CA LEU A 32 -8.97 11.02 -2.00
C LEU A 32 -9.49 11.31 -3.42
N GLY A 33 -9.47 10.26 -4.22
CA GLY A 33 -9.97 10.32 -5.59
C GLY A 33 -10.35 8.95 -6.13
N ASN A 34 -11.00 8.95 -7.29
CA ASN A 34 -11.43 7.74 -7.98
C ASN A 34 -10.24 7.04 -8.64
N GLY A 35 -10.29 5.71 -8.67
CA GLY A 35 -9.25 4.88 -9.28
C GLY A 35 -8.79 3.77 -8.35
N GLY A 36 -7.62 3.78 -7.90
CA GLY A 36 -6.95 2.85 -7.00
C GLY A 36 -5.50 3.24 -6.90
N ALA A 37 -4.67 2.50 -6.20
CA ALA A 37 -3.25 2.83 -6.04
C ALA A 37 -2.52 2.98 -7.39
N SER A 38 -2.91 2.22 -8.42
CA SER A 38 -2.31 2.37 -9.76
C SER A 38 -2.59 3.73 -10.39
N ALA A 39 -3.77 4.31 -10.15
CA ALA A 39 -4.05 5.68 -10.59
C ALA A 39 -3.18 6.69 -9.82
N PHE A 40 -2.89 6.42 -8.55
CA PHE A 40 -2.00 7.30 -7.78
C PHE A 40 -0.54 7.25 -8.28
N TRP A 41 -0.07 6.12 -8.82
CA TRP A 41 1.26 6.09 -9.46
C TRP A 41 1.37 7.10 -10.60
N ASP A 42 0.36 7.16 -11.47
CA ASP A 42 0.32 8.12 -12.57
C ASP A 42 0.15 9.57 -12.06
N ILE A 43 -0.67 9.77 -11.02
CA ILE A 43 -0.82 11.05 -10.34
C ILE A 43 0.52 11.51 -9.73
N ALA A 44 1.24 10.62 -9.05
CA ALA A 44 2.55 10.93 -8.48
C ALA A 44 3.56 11.33 -9.56
N CYS A 45 3.62 10.57 -10.67
CA CYS A 45 4.46 10.92 -11.82
C CYS A 45 4.09 12.29 -12.41
N ALA A 46 2.79 12.57 -12.53
CA ALA A 46 2.29 13.82 -13.14
C ALA A 46 2.45 15.04 -12.23
N SER A 47 2.33 14.87 -10.90
CA SER A 47 2.11 15.98 -9.96
C SER A 47 3.12 16.08 -8.82
N LEU A 48 3.92 15.03 -8.53
CA LEU A 48 4.86 15.01 -7.39
C LEU A 48 6.33 14.83 -7.81
N ILE A 49 6.61 14.17 -8.92
CA ILE A 49 7.95 14.01 -9.45
C ILE A 49 8.21 15.13 -10.45
N THR A 50 9.20 15.97 -10.18
CA THR A 50 9.51 17.11 -11.07
C THR A 50 10.34 16.67 -12.26
N ARG A 51 11.40 15.90 -12.02
CA ARG A 51 12.39 15.52 -13.02
C ARG A 51 12.73 14.04 -12.98
N LYS A 52 13.25 13.54 -11.86
CA LYS A 52 13.76 12.17 -11.70
C LYS A 52 13.43 11.62 -10.31
N ALA A 53 13.02 10.37 -10.25
CA ALA A 53 12.82 9.67 -8.99
C ALA A 53 13.75 8.48 -8.83
N ALA A 54 14.01 8.10 -7.56
CA ALA A 54 14.69 6.87 -7.19
C ALA A 54 13.69 5.88 -6.58
N PHE A 55 13.77 4.63 -6.99
CA PHE A 55 12.82 3.59 -6.59
C PHE A 55 13.53 2.41 -5.91
N GLY A 56 13.05 2.02 -4.73
CA GLY A 56 13.28 0.69 -4.19
C GLY A 56 12.32 -0.31 -4.86
N THR A 57 12.85 -1.31 -5.57
CA THR A 57 12.04 -2.32 -6.26
C THR A 57 12.41 -3.70 -5.75
N TYR A 58 11.45 -4.42 -5.19
CA TYR A 58 11.67 -5.76 -4.58
C TYR A 58 10.47 -6.69 -4.75
N GLY A 59 9.65 -6.41 -5.74
CA GLY A 59 8.55 -7.24 -6.18
C GLY A 59 7.75 -6.59 -7.28
N SER A 60 6.59 -7.18 -7.58
CA SER A 60 5.79 -6.77 -8.73
C SER A 60 5.15 -5.40 -8.61
N PHE A 61 4.78 -4.96 -7.41
CA PHE A 61 4.07 -3.69 -7.22
C PHE A 61 5.03 -2.51 -7.19
N SER A 62 6.12 -2.62 -6.46
CA SER A 62 7.18 -1.62 -6.46
C SER A 62 7.79 -1.42 -7.86
N ALA A 63 8.00 -2.52 -8.62
CA ALA A 63 8.47 -2.43 -10.00
C ALA A 63 7.47 -1.77 -10.96
N LYS A 64 6.16 -1.96 -10.76
CA LYS A 64 5.13 -1.30 -11.59
C LYS A 64 5.11 0.20 -11.36
N PHE A 65 5.26 0.66 -10.14
CA PHE A 65 5.34 2.09 -9.87
C PHE A 65 6.56 2.72 -10.54
N ALA A 66 7.75 2.09 -10.40
CA ALA A 66 8.95 2.52 -11.11
C ALA A 66 8.74 2.55 -12.63
N LYS A 67 8.02 1.56 -13.20
CA LYS A 67 7.69 1.52 -14.63
C LYS A 67 6.75 2.64 -15.06
N SER A 68 5.79 3.06 -14.22
CA SER A 68 4.96 4.24 -14.51
C SER A 68 5.83 5.49 -14.66
N ALA A 69 6.81 5.70 -13.77
CA ALA A 69 7.75 6.81 -13.90
C ALA A 69 8.63 6.72 -15.15
N GLN A 70 9.15 5.54 -15.46
CA GLN A 70 9.95 5.29 -16.67
C GLN A 70 9.16 5.54 -17.96
N SER A 71 7.86 5.27 -17.94
CA SER A 71 6.98 5.45 -19.10
C SER A 71 6.47 6.88 -19.26
N ALA A 72 6.68 7.75 -18.28
CA ALA A 72 6.22 9.13 -18.32
C ALA A 72 7.16 9.97 -19.20
N PRO A 73 6.69 10.50 -20.37
CA PRO A 73 7.57 11.11 -21.38
C PRO A 73 8.19 12.44 -20.95
N PHE A 74 7.79 12.96 -19.82
CA PHE A 74 8.26 14.23 -19.24
C PHE A 74 9.19 14.03 -18.03
N LEU A 75 9.47 12.76 -17.65
CA LEU A 75 10.43 12.42 -16.61
C LEU A 75 11.71 11.82 -17.22
N GLU A 76 12.81 11.95 -16.51
CA GLU A 76 14.03 11.23 -16.81
C GLU A 76 13.91 9.77 -16.32
N ASP A 77 14.71 8.87 -16.88
CA ASP A 77 14.76 7.49 -16.45
C ASP A 77 15.03 7.40 -14.94
N PRO A 78 14.22 6.62 -14.20
CA PRO A 78 14.37 6.52 -12.76
C PRO A 78 15.64 5.79 -12.34
N GLU A 79 16.16 6.14 -11.17
CA GLU A 79 17.20 5.36 -10.49
C GLU A 79 16.56 4.14 -9.81
N ILE A 80 17.08 2.94 -10.07
CA ILE A 80 16.47 1.70 -9.56
C ILE A 80 17.39 1.02 -8.55
N PHE A 81 16.91 0.86 -7.33
CA PHE A 81 17.52 0.09 -6.26
C PHE A 81 16.79 -1.25 -6.15
N ALA A 82 17.28 -2.24 -6.89
CA ALA A 82 16.62 -3.54 -6.99
C ALA A 82 17.04 -4.47 -5.85
N GLY A 83 16.06 -4.96 -5.08
CA GLY A 83 16.20 -6.07 -4.15
C GLY A 83 15.85 -7.41 -4.82
N LYS A 84 16.44 -8.50 -4.34
CA LYS A 84 16.03 -9.85 -4.75
C LYS A 84 14.63 -10.18 -4.18
N PRO A 85 13.85 -11.06 -4.82
CA PRO A 85 12.60 -11.55 -4.22
C PRO A 85 12.83 -12.11 -2.82
N GLY A 86 11.99 -11.71 -1.86
CA GLY A 86 12.14 -12.06 -0.44
C GLY A 86 13.08 -11.16 0.36
N THR A 87 13.66 -10.12 -0.27
CA THR A 87 14.45 -9.08 0.39
C THR A 87 13.97 -7.70 -0.05
N TYR A 88 14.45 -6.62 0.55
CA TYR A 88 14.26 -5.27 0.02
C TYR A 88 15.60 -4.56 -0.18
N ARG A 89 15.58 -3.55 -1.00
CA ARG A 89 16.63 -2.54 -1.10
C ARG A 89 15.99 -1.16 -1.20
N LEU A 90 16.28 -0.31 -0.23
CA LEU A 90 15.78 1.07 -0.21
C LEU A 90 16.65 1.97 -1.09
N PRO A 91 16.09 3.06 -1.61
CA PRO A 91 16.86 4.09 -2.29
C PRO A 91 17.88 4.73 -1.34
N GLU A 92 19.04 5.08 -1.87
CA GLU A 92 20.08 5.84 -1.20
C GLU A 92 20.11 7.28 -1.76
N LEU A 93 20.71 8.21 -1.00
CA LEU A 93 20.83 9.59 -1.43
C LEU A 93 21.54 9.67 -2.78
N THR A 94 20.89 10.26 -3.77
CA THR A 94 21.38 10.35 -5.14
C THR A 94 21.21 11.78 -5.65
N GLU A 95 22.21 12.30 -6.34
CA GLU A 95 22.13 13.63 -6.93
C GLU A 95 21.04 13.73 -8.01
N TYR A 96 20.43 14.90 -8.10
CA TYR A 96 19.39 15.23 -9.08
C TYR A 96 18.11 14.39 -8.99
N VAL A 97 17.90 13.67 -7.90
CA VAL A 97 16.67 12.97 -7.59
C VAL A 97 15.77 13.89 -6.76
N ASP A 98 14.51 14.03 -7.16
CA ASP A 98 13.53 14.90 -6.47
C ASP A 98 12.37 14.14 -5.80
N ALA A 99 12.37 12.80 -5.93
CA ALA A 99 11.46 11.92 -5.21
C ALA A 99 12.08 10.53 -4.94
N TYR A 100 11.92 10.01 -3.72
CA TYR A 100 12.32 8.68 -3.29
C TYR A 100 11.07 7.84 -3.06
N CYS A 101 10.96 6.71 -3.74
CA CYS A 101 9.73 5.93 -3.83
C CYS A 101 9.96 4.46 -3.51
N TRP A 102 9.12 3.86 -2.66
CA TRP A 102 9.10 2.41 -2.44
C TRP A 102 7.78 1.94 -1.83
N ALA A 103 7.58 0.63 -1.77
CA ALA A 103 6.43 0.04 -1.12
C ALA A 103 6.70 -0.21 0.36
N HIS A 104 5.78 0.18 1.26
CA HIS A 104 5.85 -0.18 2.68
C HIS A 104 5.70 -1.70 2.87
N ASN A 105 4.83 -2.30 2.06
CA ASN A 105 4.63 -3.75 1.97
C ASN A 105 4.55 -4.19 0.52
N GLU A 106 5.37 -5.15 0.12
CA GLU A 106 5.32 -5.74 -1.22
C GLU A 106 4.47 -7.01 -1.19
N THR A 107 3.22 -6.87 -1.61
CA THR A 107 2.21 -7.95 -1.56
C THR A 107 2.60 -9.19 -2.36
N SER A 108 3.43 -9.04 -3.39
CA SER A 108 3.82 -10.17 -4.26
C SER A 108 4.85 -11.09 -3.62
N THR A 109 5.60 -10.60 -2.65
CA THR A 109 6.71 -11.33 -2.01
C THR A 109 6.57 -11.47 -0.49
N GLY A 110 5.62 -10.76 0.14
CA GLY A 110 5.48 -10.77 1.60
C GLY A 110 6.62 -10.03 2.32
N VAL A 111 7.25 -9.07 1.65
CA VAL A 111 8.32 -8.25 2.22
C VAL A 111 7.76 -6.95 2.76
N ALA A 112 8.05 -6.63 4.02
CA ALA A 112 7.86 -5.32 4.60
C ALA A 112 9.18 -4.55 4.60
N ALA A 113 9.15 -3.30 4.13
CA ALA A 113 10.29 -2.41 4.13
C ALA A 113 10.05 -1.22 5.09
N PRO A 114 11.05 -0.77 5.85
CA PRO A 114 10.88 0.36 6.76
C PRO A 114 10.53 1.64 6.01
N VAL A 115 9.69 2.46 6.63
CA VAL A 115 9.37 3.80 6.15
C VAL A 115 10.17 4.81 6.97
N LYS A 116 11.30 5.21 6.42
CA LYS A 116 12.19 6.22 6.99
C LYS A 116 12.73 7.07 5.86
N ARG A 117 12.58 8.38 5.95
CA ARG A 117 13.10 9.33 4.97
C ARG A 117 14.58 9.09 4.71
N VAL A 118 14.97 9.11 3.44
CA VAL A 118 16.39 9.01 3.06
C VAL A 118 17.12 10.22 3.64
N GLU A 119 18.19 9.96 4.39
CA GLU A 119 18.97 11.02 5.05
C GLU A 119 19.53 12.00 4.03
N GLY A 120 19.43 13.29 4.29
CA GLY A 120 19.83 14.35 3.35
C GLY A 120 18.83 14.66 2.23
N SER A 121 17.79 13.84 2.03
CA SER A 121 16.83 14.06 0.94
C SER A 121 15.93 15.27 1.14
N LYS A 122 15.64 15.61 2.39
CA LYS A 122 14.83 16.79 2.73
C LYS A 122 15.56 18.09 2.39
N GLU A 123 16.85 18.13 2.65
CA GLU A 123 17.73 19.26 2.35
C GLU A 123 17.88 19.48 0.83
N GLN A 124 17.76 18.42 0.03
CA GLN A 124 17.67 18.50 -1.42
C GLN A 124 16.28 18.92 -1.93
N GLY A 125 15.31 19.05 -1.03
CA GLY A 125 13.92 19.31 -1.39
C GLY A 125 13.22 18.10 -2.02
N ALA A 126 13.77 16.89 -1.90
CA ALA A 126 13.17 15.69 -2.46
C ALA A 126 12.04 15.16 -1.59
N LEU A 127 11.00 14.61 -2.21
CA LEU A 127 9.84 14.03 -1.54
C LEU A 127 10.04 12.53 -1.27
N THR A 128 9.41 12.02 -0.22
CA THR A 128 9.30 10.60 0.09
C THR A 128 7.89 10.10 -0.21
N LEU A 129 7.75 9.23 -1.23
CA LEU A 129 6.48 8.73 -1.72
C LEU A 129 6.36 7.22 -1.44
N ILE A 130 5.41 6.84 -0.60
CA ILE A 130 5.28 5.48 -0.09
C ILE A 130 4.00 4.83 -0.60
N ASP A 131 4.16 3.74 -1.37
CA ASP A 131 3.04 2.85 -1.67
C ASP A 131 2.72 2.02 -0.42
N ALA A 132 1.67 2.40 0.26
CA ALA A 132 1.20 1.75 1.46
C ALA A 132 -0.05 0.90 1.24
N THR A 133 -0.36 0.58 -0.01
CA THR A 133 -1.61 -0.09 -0.40
C THR A 133 -1.91 -1.31 0.45
N SER A 134 -0.93 -2.14 0.76
CA SER A 134 -1.11 -3.33 1.60
C SER A 134 -0.43 -3.23 2.96
N GLY A 135 0.36 -2.19 3.21
CA GLY A 135 1.03 -1.97 4.50
C GLY A 135 0.22 -1.14 5.48
N ALA A 136 -0.50 -0.14 4.97
CA ALA A 136 -1.28 0.76 5.80
C ALA A 136 -2.36 0.04 6.60
N GLY A 137 -2.42 0.31 7.89
CA GLY A 137 -3.32 -0.35 8.82
C GLY A 137 -2.87 -1.73 9.31
N ALA A 138 -1.81 -2.29 8.74
CA ALA A 138 -1.23 -3.56 9.15
C ALA A 138 0.23 -3.44 9.66
N LEU A 139 0.93 -2.40 9.26
CA LEU A 139 2.30 -2.09 9.66
C LEU A 139 2.37 -0.71 10.33
N ASN A 140 3.26 -0.59 11.31
CA ASN A 140 3.52 0.68 11.98
C ASN A 140 4.18 1.68 11.02
N VAL A 141 3.82 2.94 11.13
CA VAL A 141 4.38 4.03 10.35
C VAL A 141 4.40 5.34 11.14
N ASP A 142 5.48 6.09 10.99
CA ASP A 142 5.55 7.49 11.34
C ASP A 142 5.31 8.32 10.07
N ILE A 143 4.13 8.92 9.96
CA ILE A 143 3.72 9.71 8.79
C ILE A 143 4.67 10.89 8.53
N SER A 144 5.33 11.44 9.55
CA SER A 144 6.29 12.54 9.39
C SER A 144 7.50 12.18 8.52
N GLN A 145 7.76 10.89 8.33
CA GLN A 145 8.81 10.37 7.45
C GLN A 145 8.41 10.35 5.97
N THR A 146 7.18 10.74 5.64
CA THR A 146 6.62 10.66 4.28
C THR A 146 6.13 12.01 3.79
N ASP A 147 6.06 12.19 2.48
CA ASP A 147 5.41 13.33 1.85
C ASP A 147 4.13 12.91 1.13
N ALA A 148 4.07 11.67 0.64
CA ALA A 148 2.83 11.03 0.22
C ALA A 148 2.83 9.57 0.72
N TYR A 149 1.87 9.25 1.57
CA TYR A 149 1.59 7.88 2.03
C TYR A 149 0.22 7.49 1.50
N TYR A 150 0.17 6.64 0.47
CA TYR A 150 -1.07 6.38 -0.25
C TYR A 150 -1.50 4.92 -0.20
N ILE A 151 -2.81 4.74 -0.23
CA ILE A 151 -3.50 3.47 -0.05
C ILE A 151 -4.64 3.29 -1.07
N SER A 152 -5.13 2.07 -1.14
CA SER A 152 -6.43 1.73 -1.71
C SER A 152 -7.22 0.90 -0.67
N PRO A 153 -8.53 1.12 -0.48
CA PRO A 153 -9.22 0.69 0.74
C PRO A 153 -9.53 -0.81 0.85
N GLN A 154 -9.37 -1.59 -0.24
CA GLN A 154 -9.72 -3.02 -0.28
C GLN A 154 -8.73 -3.96 0.46
N LYS A 155 -7.72 -3.43 1.13
CA LYS A 155 -6.74 -4.20 1.93
C LYS A 155 -7.12 -4.13 3.42
N ALA A 156 -6.24 -3.63 4.27
CA ALA A 156 -6.47 -3.58 5.70
C ALA A 156 -7.73 -2.80 6.13
N PHE A 157 -8.19 -1.87 5.30
CA PHE A 157 -9.41 -1.11 5.57
C PHE A 157 -10.71 -1.83 5.16
N GLY A 158 -10.65 -3.05 4.66
CA GLY A 158 -11.80 -3.95 4.48
C GLY A 158 -12.98 -3.40 3.68
N SER A 159 -12.75 -2.40 2.83
CA SER A 159 -13.73 -1.85 1.89
C SER A 159 -13.48 -2.40 0.48
N ASP A 160 -14.27 -1.98 -0.49
CA ASP A 160 -13.99 -2.28 -1.91
C ASP A 160 -12.90 -1.38 -2.49
N GLY A 161 -12.33 -1.81 -3.63
CA GLY A 161 -11.43 -1.00 -4.43
C GLY A 161 -12.13 0.18 -5.13
N GLY A 162 -11.39 0.87 -6.00
CA GLY A 162 -11.92 1.95 -6.83
C GLY A 162 -11.69 3.36 -6.28
N LEU A 163 -11.01 3.46 -5.14
CA LEU A 163 -10.51 4.72 -4.56
C LEU A 163 -9.01 4.63 -4.35
N TRP A 164 -8.33 5.75 -4.48
CA TRP A 164 -7.05 6.00 -3.86
C TRP A 164 -7.22 7.04 -2.75
N ILE A 165 -6.43 6.93 -1.71
CA ILE A 165 -6.38 7.86 -0.59
C ILE A 165 -4.92 8.13 -0.29
N ALA A 166 -4.56 9.38 -0.13
CA ALA A 166 -3.19 9.78 0.17
C ALA A 166 -3.16 10.74 1.35
N VAL A 167 -2.24 10.52 2.27
CA VAL A 167 -1.84 11.50 3.28
C VAL A 167 -0.68 12.28 2.68
N LEU A 168 -0.89 13.58 2.46
CA LEU A 168 0.05 14.47 1.80
C LEU A 168 0.65 15.48 2.78
N SER A 169 1.98 15.63 2.76
CA SER A 169 2.68 16.67 3.49
C SER A 169 2.45 18.05 2.88
N PRO A 170 2.68 19.14 3.62
CA PRO A 170 2.73 20.49 3.04
C PRO A 170 3.68 20.58 1.84
N ALA A 171 4.85 19.94 1.90
CA ALA A 171 5.81 19.95 0.81
C ALA A 171 5.28 19.23 -0.46
N ALA A 172 4.54 18.14 -0.31
CA ALA A 172 3.89 17.46 -1.43
C ALA A 172 2.78 18.32 -2.05
N ILE A 173 1.98 18.99 -1.22
CA ILE A 173 0.93 19.91 -1.67
C ILE A 173 1.54 21.07 -2.44
N ASP A 174 2.56 21.73 -1.91
CA ASP A 174 3.26 22.83 -2.55
C ASP A 174 3.88 22.40 -3.89
N ARG A 175 4.47 21.20 -3.93
CA ARG A 175 5.02 20.59 -5.14
C ARG A 175 3.93 20.40 -6.21
N ALA A 176 2.78 19.88 -5.83
CA ALA A 176 1.66 19.66 -6.75
C ALA A 176 1.18 20.99 -7.37
N TYR A 177 1.01 22.05 -6.58
CA TYR A 177 0.64 23.37 -7.08
C TYR A 177 1.75 24.00 -7.93
N GLY A 178 3.02 23.84 -7.55
CA GLY A 178 4.16 24.31 -8.33
C GLY A 178 4.22 23.68 -9.72
N ILE A 179 4.05 22.37 -9.82
CA ILE A 179 4.00 21.66 -11.10
C ILE A 179 2.75 22.10 -11.90
N ALA A 180 1.57 22.15 -11.29
CA ALA A 180 0.34 22.58 -11.97
C ALA A 180 0.47 23.99 -12.56
N LYS A 181 1.13 24.90 -11.85
CA LYS A 181 1.44 26.24 -12.37
C LYS A 181 2.41 26.19 -13.55
N SER A 182 3.45 25.37 -13.47
CA SER A 182 4.46 25.26 -14.53
C SER A 182 3.90 24.70 -15.84
N VAL A 183 2.97 23.74 -15.78
CA VAL A 183 2.37 23.15 -16.98
C VAL A 183 1.35 24.03 -17.68
N SER A 184 0.89 25.10 -17.05
CA SER A 184 0.01 26.10 -17.66
C SER A 184 0.77 27.17 -18.43
N LEU A 185 2.10 27.18 -18.39
CA LEU A 185 2.93 28.14 -19.10
C LEU A 185 3.11 27.74 -20.58
N PRO A 186 3.25 28.73 -21.50
CA PRO A 186 3.55 28.45 -22.90
C PRO A 186 4.83 27.62 -23.06
N GLY A 187 4.79 26.58 -23.89
CA GLY A 187 5.94 25.71 -24.14
C GLY A 187 6.16 24.60 -23.10
N ALA A 188 5.25 24.43 -22.15
CA ALA A 188 5.32 23.33 -21.21
C ALA A 188 5.34 21.97 -21.94
N ARG A 189 6.28 21.10 -21.54
CA ARG A 189 6.41 19.75 -22.13
C ARG A 189 5.54 18.71 -21.41
N ARG A 190 5.08 19.02 -20.19
CA ARG A 190 4.22 18.16 -19.38
C ARG A 190 2.77 18.51 -19.59
N TRP A 191 1.94 17.52 -19.75
CA TRP A 191 0.49 17.64 -19.70
C TRP A 191 -0.04 16.78 -18.55
N ILE A 192 -0.92 17.36 -17.74
CA ILE A 192 -1.59 16.65 -16.66
C ILE A 192 -3.04 16.45 -17.09
N PRO A 193 -3.47 15.19 -17.32
CA PRO A 193 -4.88 14.90 -17.56
C PRO A 193 -5.73 15.42 -16.40
N PRO A 194 -6.87 16.09 -16.63
CA PRO A 194 -7.70 16.62 -15.54
C PRO A 194 -8.08 15.59 -14.48
N PHE A 195 -8.30 14.35 -14.89
CA PHE A 195 -8.60 13.23 -13.97
C PHE A 195 -7.42 12.87 -13.04
N LEU A 196 -6.19 13.08 -13.47
CA LEU A 196 -4.96 12.83 -12.72
C LEU A 196 -4.41 14.07 -12.02
N SER A 197 -5.15 15.18 -12.02
CA SER A 197 -4.74 16.43 -11.37
C SER A 197 -4.83 16.30 -9.85
N LEU A 198 -3.68 16.23 -9.19
CA LEU A 198 -3.62 16.16 -7.73
C LEU A 198 -4.16 17.45 -7.09
N THR A 199 -3.93 18.61 -7.69
CA THR A 199 -4.49 19.89 -7.17
C THR A 199 -6.01 19.87 -7.21
N SER A 200 -6.63 19.37 -8.29
CA SER A 200 -8.09 19.20 -8.34
C SER A 200 -8.61 18.23 -7.29
N ALA A 201 -7.88 17.15 -7.01
CA ALA A 201 -8.24 16.19 -5.96
C ALA A 201 -8.14 16.85 -4.56
N ILE A 202 -7.08 17.61 -4.29
CA ILE A 202 -6.90 18.37 -3.04
C ILE A 202 -8.07 19.35 -2.83
N GLU A 203 -8.39 20.15 -3.85
CA GLU A 203 -9.47 21.15 -3.77
C GLU A 203 -10.86 20.53 -3.54
N ASN A 204 -11.11 19.37 -4.14
CA ASN A 204 -12.36 18.63 -3.91
C ASN A 204 -12.36 18.00 -2.52
N SER A 205 -11.27 17.39 -2.08
CA SER A 205 -11.17 16.77 -0.74
C SER A 205 -11.35 17.79 0.37
N ARG A 206 -10.85 19.01 0.23
CA ARG A 206 -11.09 20.12 1.17
C ARG A 206 -12.57 20.54 1.28
N LYS A 207 -13.39 20.15 0.31
CA LYS A 207 -14.85 20.34 0.31
C LYS A 207 -15.61 19.06 0.67
N ASP A 208 -14.90 18.04 1.15
CA ASP A 208 -15.40 16.69 1.43
C ASP A 208 -16.08 16.06 0.20
N GLN A 209 -15.40 16.15 -0.93
CA GLN A 209 -15.87 15.64 -2.23
C GLN A 209 -14.74 14.94 -2.97
N THR A 210 -15.12 14.20 -4.01
CA THR A 210 -14.22 13.73 -5.06
C THR A 210 -14.46 14.50 -6.34
N LEU A 211 -13.47 14.52 -7.24
CA LEU A 211 -13.58 15.19 -8.55
C LEU A 211 -14.81 14.69 -9.34
N ASN A 212 -14.94 13.36 -9.45
CA ASN A 212 -16.08 12.71 -10.09
C ASN A 212 -16.90 11.91 -9.07
N THR A 213 -18.09 11.47 -9.45
CA THR A 213 -18.93 10.64 -8.59
C THR A 213 -18.17 9.39 -8.14
N PRO A 214 -17.98 9.17 -6.85
CA PRO A 214 -17.32 7.99 -6.32
C PRO A 214 -18.29 6.80 -6.23
N ALA A 215 -17.75 5.60 -6.03
CA ALA A 215 -18.51 4.45 -5.58
C ALA A 215 -18.97 4.69 -4.13
N VAL A 216 -20.22 5.17 -3.96
CA VAL A 216 -20.74 5.58 -2.65
C VAL A 216 -20.78 4.43 -1.66
N ALA A 217 -21.09 3.21 -2.12
CA ALA A 217 -21.05 2.01 -1.28
C ALA A 217 -19.64 1.78 -0.69
N THR A 218 -18.60 1.92 -1.51
CA THR A 218 -17.20 1.83 -1.07
C THR A 218 -16.87 2.87 0.00
N LEU A 219 -17.35 4.12 -0.15
CA LEU A 219 -17.16 5.17 0.86
C LEU A 219 -17.84 4.81 2.18
N VAL A 220 -19.08 4.32 2.15
CA VAL A 220 -19.82 3.93 3.36
C VAL A 220 -19.14 2.76 4.07
N MET A 221 -18.70 1.74 3.32
CA MET A 221 -17.92 0.63 3.89
C MET A 221 -16.63 1.12 4.52
N LEU A 222 -15.90 1.99 3.83
CA LEU A 222 -14.64 2.54 4.34
C LEU A 222 -14.85 3.37 5.61
N GLU A 223 -15.88 4.22 5.65
CA GLU A 223 -16.20 5.01 6.85
C GLU A 223 -16.46 4.11 8.05
N ASN A 224 -17.26 3.04 7.87
CA ASN A 224 -17.54 2.08 8.93
C ASN A 224 -16.25 1.36 9.40
N GLN A 225 -15.39 0.95 8.47
CA GLN A 225 -14.13 0.27 8.80
C GLN A 225 -13.16 1.21 9.54
N VAL A 226 -13.00 2.44 9.08
CA VAL A 226 -12.14 3.42 9.75
C VAL A 226 -12.61 3.71 11.17
N ARG A 227 -13.92 3.84 11.35
CA ARG A 227 -14.53 4.00 12.69
C ARG A 227 -14.25 2.78 13.56
N TRP A 228 -14.54 1.56 13.06
CA TRP A 228 -14.27 0.32 13.77
C TRP A 228 -12.81 0.17 14.19
N LEU A 229 -11.87 0.50 13.31
CA LEU A 229 -10.42 0.47 13.62
C LEU A 229 -10.06 1.45 14.73
N ASN A 230 -10.59 2.69 14.69
CA ASN A 230 -10.35 3.70 15.71
C ASN A 230 -10.97 3.32 17.06
N ASP A 231 -12.20 2.82 17.05
CA ASP A 231 -12.93 2.39 18.27
C ASP A 231 -12.23 1.23 18.99
N ASN A 232 -11.48 0.41 18.26
CA ASN A 232 -10.68 -0.69 18.82
C ASN A 232 -9.27 -0.28 19.27
N GLY A 233 -8.86 0.96 19.09
CA GLY A 233 -7.53 1.44 19.54
C GLY A 233 -6.60 1.90 18.40
N GLY A 234 -7.14 2.12 17.21
CA GLY A 234 -6.46 2.74 16.08
C GLY A 234 -5.33 1.89 15.51
N LEU A 235 -4.29 2.58 15.01
CA LEU A 235 -3.16 1.93 14.33
C LEU A 235 -2.43 0.94 15.24
N ALA A 236 -2.24 1.27 16.52
CA ALA A 236 -1.53 0.41 17.45
C ALA A 236 -2.24 -0.94 17.65
N TRP A 237 -3.57 -0.93 17.80
CA TRP A 237 -4.36 -2.15 17.89
C TRP A 237 -4.34 -2.95 16.59
N ALA A 238 -4.53 -2.29 15.46
CA ALA A 238 -4.59 -2.93 14.15
C ALA A 238 -3.27 -3.65 13.81
N THR A 239 -2.14 -2.98 14.03
CA THR A 239 -0.80 -3.54 13.77
C THR A 239 -0.45 -4.68 14.73
N ALA A 240 -0.81 -4.57 16.02
CA ALA A 240 -0.61 -5.66 16.99
C ALA A 240 -1.43 -6.90 16.63
N ARG A 241 -2.68 -6.72 16.16
CA ARG A 241 -3.54 -7.79 15.70
C ARG A 241 -2.98 -8.50 14.48
N CYS A 242 -2.52 -7.74 13.47
CA CYS A 242 -1.86 -8.30 12.29
C CYS A 242 -0.57 -9.04 12.65
N ALA A 243 0.27 -8.46 13.52
CA ALA A 243 1.50 -9.09 13.98
C ALA A 243 1.25 -10.43 14.70
N ARG A 244 0.19 -10.51 15.52
CA ARG A 244 -0.23 -11.76 16.16
C ARG A 244 -0.60 -12.82 15.12
N SER A 245 -1.41 -12.48 14.14
CA SER A 245 -1.84 -13.39 13.07
C SER A 245 -0.66 -13.85 12.21
N ALA A 246 0.23 -12.93 11.83
CA ALA A 246 1.44 -13.26 11.08
C ALA A 246 2.37 -14.18 11.87
N SER A 247 2.56 -13.92 13.16
CA SER A 247 3.38 -14.77 14.05
C SER A 247 2.88 -16.21 14.13
N LEU A 248 1.55 -16.42 14.16
CA LEU A 248 0.97 -17.78 14.13
C LEU A 248 1.41 -18.56 12.88
N LEU A 249 1.37 -17.91 11.71
CA LEU A 249 1.77 -18.52 10.44
C LEU A 249 3.28 -18.75 10.35
N TYR A 250 4.09 -17.78 10.75
CA TYR A 250 5.55 -17.94 10.72
C TYR A 250 6.03 -19.04 11.66
N GLN A 251 5.53 -19.06 12.91
CA GLN A 251 5.86 -20.10 13.88
C GLN A 251 5.37 -21.48 13.45
N TRP A 252 4.22 -21.56 12.79
CA TRP A 252 3.74 -22.81 12.21
C TRP A 252 4.70 -23.29 11.11
N ALA A 253 5.05 -22.42 10.16
CA ALA A 253 5.94 -22.78 9.06
C ALA A 253 7.34 -23.18 9.54
N GLU A 254 7.88 -22.48 10.56
CA GLU A 254 9.22 -22.80 11.14
C GLU A 254 9.26 -24.13 11.91
N ARG A 255 8.11 -24.63 12.37
CA ARG A 255 8.00 -25.93 13.05
C ARG A 255 7.58 -27.08 12.13
N SER A 256 7.17 -26.76 10.92
CA SER A 256 6.70 -27.71 9.93
C SER A 256 7.89 -28.39 9.22
N ASP A 257 7.77 -29.67 8.95
CA ASP A 257 8.76 -30.43 8.17
C ASP A 257 8.66 -30.15 6.65
N TYR A 258 7.57 -29.51 6.20
CA TYR A 258 7.27 -29.30 4.77
C TYR A 258 6.99 -27.85 4.38
N ALA A 259 7.08 -26.92 5.31
CA ALA A 259 6.83 -25.51 5.05
C ALA A 259 7.92 -24.62 5.67
N GLN A 260 8.18 -23.47 5.03
CA GLN A 260 9.13 -22.49 5.55
C GLN A 260 8.75 -21.08 5.13
N PRO A 261 9.04 -20.05 5.95
CA PRO A 261 8.87 -18.66 5.55
C PRO A 261 9.72 -18.34 4.31
N PHE A 262 9.11 -17.76 3.29
CA PHE A 262 9.85 -17.36 2.08
C PHE A 262 10.82 -16.19 2.38
N VAL A 263 10.40 -15.24 3.20
CA VAL A 263 11.23 -14.12 3.65
C VAL A 263 12.08 -14.61 4.82
N SER A 264 13.38 -14.81 4.59
CA SER A 264 14.30 -15.39 5.58
C SER A 264 14.69 -14.39 6.69
N ASP A 265 14.86 -13.10 6.33
CA ASP A 265 15.14 -12.05 7.32
C ASP A 265 13.85 -11.70 8.07
N GLU A 266 13.81 -11.99 9.36
CA GLU A 266 12.66 -11.72 10.22
C GLU A 266 12.26 -10.25 10.24
N ASN A 267 13.22 -9.33 10.14
CA ASN A 267 12.96 -7.90 10.11
C ASN A 267 12.30 -7.42 8.81
N ALA A 268 12.39 -8.23 7.75
CA ALA A 268 11.78 -7.96 6.46
C ALA A 268 10.44 -8.71 6.26
N ARG A 269 10.04 -9.57 7.21
CA ARG A 269 8.78 -10.31 7.15
C ARG A 269 7.58 -9.39 7.30
N SER A 270 6.61 -9.55 6.41
CA SER A 270 5.37 -8.78 6.45
C SER A 270 4.41 -9.28 7.53
N ASN A 271 3.85 -8.37 8.30
CA ASN A 271 2.70 -8.62 9.17
C ASN A 271 1.35 -8.35 8.47
N ALA A 272 1.37 -8.05 7.18
CA ALA A 272 0.16 -7.82 6.38
C ALA A 272 -0.15 -8.98 5.43
N VAL A 273 0.91 -9.55 4.82
CA VAL A 273 0.82 -10.66 3.86
C VAL A 273 1.97 -11.63 4.12
N VAL A 274 1.63 -12.79 4.59
CA VAL A 274 2.60 -13.86 4.90
C VAL A 274 2.78 -14.76 3.69
N THR A 275 4.02 -15.04 3.31
CA THR A 275 4.39 -15.94 2.21
C THR A 275 5.16 -17.12 2.76
N ILE A 276 4.71 -18.33 2.44
CA ILE A 276 5.24 -19.59 2.95
C ILE A 276 5.49 -20.53 1.77
N ASP A 277 6.72 -20.91 1.57
CA ASP A 277 7.09 -21.94 0.59
C ASP A 277 6.79 -23.33 1.15
N LEU A 278 6.27 -24.20 0.30
CA LEU A 278 6.10 -25.62 0.61
C LEU A 278 7.21 -26.44 -0.04
N ASP A 279 7.57 -27.55 0.61
CA ASP A 279 8.51 -28.54 0.06
C ASP A 279 8.05 -29.02 -1.33
N GLU A 280 8.99 -29.44 -2.16
CA GLU A 280 8.71 -29.88 -3.54
C GLU A 280 7.82 -31.16 -3.58
N SER A 281 7.80 -31.94 -2.51
CA SER A 281 6.91 -33.11 -2.37
C SER A 281 5.43 -32.74 -2.21
N ILE A 282 5.12 -31.50 -1.81
CA ILE A 282 3.77 -30.99 -1.60
C ILE A 282 3.40 -30.03 -2.74
N ASN A 283 2.30 -30.25 -3.42
CA ASN A 283 1.82 -29.35 -4.46
C ASN A 283 0.91 -28.26 -3.88
N ALA A 284 1.43 -27.04 -3.75
CA ALA A 284 0.67 -25.90 -3.20
C ALA A 284 -0.66 -25.65 -3.94
N SER A 285 -0.73 -25.92 -5.26
CA SER A 285 -1.97 -25.72 -6.02
C SER A 285 -3.05 -26.74 -5.63
N GLN A 286 -2.67 -27.98 -5.27
CA GLN A 286 -3.61 -28.98 -4.77
C GLN A 286 -4.10 -28.64 -3.37
N VAL A 287 -3.20 -28.21 -2.49
CA VAL A 287 -3.56 -27.71 -1.15
C VAL A 287 -4.56 -26.56 -1.25
N VAL A 288 -4.27 -25.57 -2.08
CA VAL A 288 -5.16 -24.41 -2.30
C VAL A 288 -6.51 -24.82 -2.89
N ALA A 289 -6.54 -25.79 -3.81
CA ALA A 289 -7.79 -26.30 -4.40
C ALA A 289 -8.67 -26.96 -3.32
N ALA A 290 -8.08 -27.84 -2.50
CA ALA A 290 -8.80 -28.49 -1.40
C ALA A 290 -9.32 -27.49 -0.35
N LEU A 291 -8.51 -26.49 0.02
CA LEU A 291 -8.95 -25.40 0.90
C LEU A 291 -10.14 -24.64 0.32
N ARG A 292 -10.07 -24.29 -0.97
CA ARG A 292 -11.13 -23.55 -1.69
C ARG A 292 -12.44 -24.33 -1.77
N GLU A 293 -12.40 -25.63 -2.02
CA GLU A 293 -13.58 -26.50 -2.01
C GLU A 293 -14.27 -26.54 -0.64
N ASN A 294 -13.53 -26.25 0.42
CA ASN A 294 -14.04 -26.16 1.79
C ASN A 294 -14.24 -24.72 2.29
N GLY A 295 -14.33 -23.74 1.37
CA GLY A 295 -14.68 -22.36 1.70
C GLY A 295 -13.52 -21.49 2.18
N ILE A 296 -12.28 -22.01 2.20
CA ILE A 296 -11.07 -21.24 2.55
C ILE A 296 -10.43 -20.75 1.25
N VAL A 297 -10.57 -19.45 0.97
CA VAL A 297 -10.22 -18.84 -0.31
C VAL A 297 -9.00 -17.93 -0.23
N ASP A 298 -8.43 -17.61 -1.41
CA ASP A 298 -7.39 -16.58 -1.62
C ASP A 298 -6.05 -16.83 -0.91
N THR A 299 -5.71 -18.10 -0.70
CA THR A 299 -4.43 -18.56 -0.14
C THR A 299 -3.35 -18.82 -1.20
N ASN A 300 -3.64 -18.55 -2.49
CA ASN A 300 -2.73 -18.80 -3.61
C ASN A 300 -1.44 -17.96 -3.52
N GLY A 301 -0.31 -18.57 -3.84
CA GLY A 301 0.94 -17.86 -4.12
C GLY A 301 0.79 -16.81 -5.23
N TYR A 302 1.70 -15.84 -5.29
CA TYR A 302 1.65 -14.84 -6.34
C TYR A 302 2.07 -15.46 -7.69
N ARG A 303 1.11 -15.59 -8.60
CA ARG A 303 1.27 -16.32 -9.87
C ARG A 303 2.53 -15.95 -10.66
N LYS A 304 2.87 -14.64 -10.72
CA LYS A 304 4.04 -14.17 -11.49
C LYS A 304 5.37 -14.50 -10.80
N LEU A 305 5.37 -14.82 -9.52
CA LEU A 305 6.57 -15.25 -8.80
C LEU A 305 6.92 -16.71 -9.11
N GLY A 306 5.90 -17.53 -9.46
CA GLY A 306 6.08 -18.91 -9.93
C GLY A 306 6.60 -19.88 -8.88
N ARG A 307 6.35 -19.62 -7.60
CA ARG A 307 6.82 -20.48 -6.50
C ARG A 307 5.76 -21.46 -6.02
N ASN A 308 6.19 -22.58 -5.48
CA ASN A 308 5.35 -23.54 -4.75
C ASN A 308 5.04 -22.96 -3.36
N GLN A 309 4.01 -22.10 -3.27
CA GLN A 309 3.88 -21.16 -2.15
C GLN A 309 2.42 -20.91 -1.78
N LEU A 310 2.18 -20.75 -0.48
CA LEU A 310 0.97 -20.12 0.07
C LEU A 310 1.24 -18.63 0.35
N ARG A 311 0.24 -17.80 0.10
CA ARG A 311 0.27 -16.37 0.42
C ARG A 311 -1.02 -15.98 1.11
N ILE A 312 -0.90 -15.55 2.36
CA ILE A 312 -2.03 -15.35 3.26
C ILE A 312 -2.07 -13.90 3.70
N GLY A 313 -3.18 -13.20 3.40
CA GLY A 313 -3.45 -11.86 3.93
C GLY A 313 -3.97 -11.96 5.36
N VAL A 314 -3.33 -11.25 6.29
CA VAL A 314 -3.69 -11.25 7.72
C VAL A 314 -4.09 -9.85 8.19
N PHE A 315 -4.96 -9.21 7.40
CA PHE A 315 -5.46 -7.87 7.69
C PHE A 315 -6.32 -7.80 8.97
N PRO A 316 -6.54 -6.61 9.56
CA PRO A 316 -7.23 -6.48 10.86
C PRO A 316 -8.62 -7.12 10.93
N SER A 317 -9.32 -7.23 9.80
CA SER A 317 -10.65 -7.89 9.73
C SER A 317 -10.61 -9.41 9.85
N VAL A 318 -9.42 -10.03 9.70
CA VAL A 318 -9.25 -11.48 9.84
C VAL A 318 -9.01 -11.82 11.31
N GLU A 319 -9.82 -12.75 11.87
CA GLU A 319 -9.64 -13.18 13.25
C GLU A 319 -8.37 -14.02 13.42
N PRO A 320 -7.52 -13.74 14.43
CA PRO A 320 -6.34 -14.57 14.69
C PRO A 320 -6.66 -16.06 14.92
N SER A 321 -7.83 -16.36 15.48
CA SER A 321 -8.32 -17.75 15.65
C SER A 321 -8.57 -18.45 14.31
N ASP A 322 -9.01 -17.71 13.28
CA ASP A 322 -9.22 -18.27 11.94
C ASP A 322 -7.88 -18.56 11.27
N VAL A 323 -6.88 -17.70 11.50
CA VAL A 323 -5.51 -17.93 11.03
C VAL A 323 -4.90 -19.17 11.70
N GLU A 324 -5.12 -19.39 13.01
CA GLU A 324 -4.70 -20.60 13.70
C GLU A 324 -5.45 -21.83 13.17
N ALA A 325 -6.76 -21.72 12.90
CA ALA A 325 -7.52 -22.81 12.30
C ALA A 325 -7.03 -23.16 10.90
N LEU A 326 -6.65 -22.14 10.10
CA LEU A 326 -6.09 -22.34 8.76
C LEU A 326 -4.83 -23.24 8.80
N THR A 327 -3.91 -23.03 9.75
CA THR A 327 -2.70 -23.88 9.84
C THR A 327 -3.06 -25.35 10.02
N LYS A 328 -4.04 -25.64 10.90
CA LYS A 328 -4.54 -27.00 11.14
C LYS A 328 -5.22 -27.60 9.90
N CYS A 329 -5.95 -26.77 9.13
CA CYS A 329 -6.56 -27.19 7.87
C CYS A 329 -5.50 -27.52 6.81
N VAL A 330 -4.43 -26.74 6.73
CA VAL A 330 -3.31 -27.02 5.81
C VAL A 330 -2.62 -28.33 6.20
N ASP A 331 -2.31 -28.53 7.49
CA ASP A 331 -1.70 -29.78 7.99
C ASP A 331 -2.58 -30.98 7.61
N TYR A 332 -3.89 -30.90 7.89
CA TYR A 332 -4.83 -31.97 7.56
C TYR A 332 -4.87 -32.29 6.06
N VAL A 333 -4.92 -31.26 5.22
CA VAL A 333 -4.95 -31.42 3.75
C VAL A 333 -3.65 -32.08 3.28
N VAL A 334 -2.49 -31.64 3.78
CA VAL A 334 -1.18 -32.20 3.38
C VAL A 334 -1.05 -33.68 3.80
N GLU A 335 -1.58 -34.08 4.95
CA GLU A 335 -1.58 -35.47 5.41
C GLU A 335 -2.48 -36.41 4.57
N HIS A 336 -3.42 -35.84 3.79
CA HIS A 336 -4.44 -36.61 3.06
C HIS A 336 -4.38 -36.41 1.53
N LEU A 337 -3.42 -35.65 1.02
CA LEU A 337 -3.12 -35.53 -0.41
C LEU A 337 -2.17 -36.66 -0.86
#